data_02f785aec0f17f801561d99f1124ae2d
#
_entry.id   02f785aec0f17f801561d99f1124ae2d
#
_cell.length_a   1.000
_cell.length_b   1.000
_cell.length_c   1.000
_cell.angle_alpha   90.00
_cell.angle_beta   90.00
_cell.angle_gamma   90.00
#
_symmetry.space_group_name_H-M   'P 1'
#
loop_
_entity.id
_entity.type
_entity.pdbx_description
1 polymer ?
#
loop_
_entity_poly.entity_id
_entity_poly.type
_entity_poly.pdbx_seq_one_letter_code
_entity_poly.pdbx_strand_id
1 'polypeptide(L)'
;MLQASEEFLRLAAFLMLERIVMKKIVIIGANDFQKPLILKAKEMGYETHVFAWREGATGAEDADFFYEISIVEMDEILEECRRIKPDAVATIGSDLANITVQYLAEKLGLPGNSADCIRQSTNKYAMRSAFKKAGIPVPYFECVREGEIAEPKSFPVIVKPTDRSGSRAITKVTDPADLPAAIEAAVGQSFEKKAIIEEYISGAEYSVETISYQGRHTCLAVTKKFTTGSPHYIEVGHLQPAPLSEEMRRKVENVVFQALDALGVKFGAGHSELRINEKGDIRIIEIGSRMGGDCIGSDLVPLSTGQDFVGMVVDTAAGNPPVLKKAESHISAIRFLMNENDLRLLENIRQNHPQNLKKVVLEGDVKTANITDSGSRPGFFILQAESYEEMDRLLHHGPWENPVSVFDTPIQRLRYTDNKNTFFMKREDLLPFAFGGNKVRFARKFIENMQEENCDSMIIYGNYHSNLCRILATLCHELEIPCYMIHNTEDIKDNRETCNSRIIRKMGVVEIPCGKSGIATAVEQAMKELYEKGYKPYYIYGNSR
;
A
#
# COMPACT_ATOMS: atom_id res chain seq x y z
N MET A 1 -14.00 5.43 69.22
CA MET A 1 -12.70 4.91 68.77
C MET A 1 -12.78 3.45 68.27
N LEU A 2 -13.53 2.54 68.89
CA LEU A 2 -13.63 1.13 68.41
C LEU A 2 -14.41 0.95 67.08
N GLN A 3 -15.46 1.73 66.82
CA GLN A 3 -16.20 1.66 65.57
C GLN A 3 -15.40 2.16 64.31
N ALA A 4 -14.57 3.18 64.50
CA ALA A 4 -13.70 3.69 63.41
C ALA A 4 -12.57 2.70 63.03
N SER A 5 -12.15 1.83 63.98
CA SER A 5 -11.16 0.79 63.71
C SER A 5 -11.73 -0.41 62.97
N GLU A 6 -13.01 -0.76 63.22
CA GLU A 6 -13.68 -1.85 62.48
C GLU A 6 -14.03 -1.46 61.04
N GLU A 7 -14.47 -0.23 60.77
CA GLU A 7 -14.68 0.28 59.42
C GLU A 7 -13.37 0.38 58.63
N PHE A 8 -12.30 0.81 59.28
CA PHE A 8 -10.96 0.87 58.66
C PHE A 8 -10.44 -0.54 58.35
N LEU A 9 -10.66 -1.51 59.23
CA LEU A 9 -10.30 -2.90 59.01
C LEU A 9 -11.17 -3.55 57.94
N ARG A 10 -12.45 -3.22 57.85
CA ARG A 10 -13.35 -3.67 56.77
C ARG A 10 -12.97 -3.04 55.44
N LEU A 11 -12.63 -1.76 55.39
CA LEU A 11 -12.14 -1.06 54.20
C LEU A 11 -10.76 -1.59 53.79
N ALA A 12 -9.86 -1.83 54.73
CA ALA A 12 -8.55 -2.44 54.45
C ALA A 12 -8.67 -3.90 54.02
N ALA A 13 -9.59 -4.67 54.60
CA ALA A 13 -9.90 -6.03 54.17
C ALA A 13 -10.61 -6.04 52.80
N PHE A 14 -11.49 -5.08 52.50
CA PHE A 14 -12.11 -4.90 51.20
C PHE A 14 -11.07 -4.48 50.15
N LEU A 15 -10.16 -3.56 50.46
CA LEU A 15 -9.03 -3.17 49.61
C LEU A 15 -7.95 -4.27 49.51
N MET A 16 -7.83 -5.16 50.48
CA MET A 16 -6.96 -6.35 50.39
C MET A 16 -7.65 -7.53 49.67
N LEU A 17 -8.96 -7.60 49.62
CA LEU A 17 -9.74 -8.60 48.88
C LEU A 17 -9.90 -8.24 47.41
N GLU A 18 -9.85 -6.97 47.06
CA GLU A 18 -9.64 -6.51 45.70
C GLU A 18 -8.12 -6.32 45.42
N ARG A 19 -7.31 -7.33 45.59
CA ARG A 19 -6.19 -7.50 44.67
C ARG A 19 -6.85 -7.69 43.32
N ILE A 20 -7.00 -6.60 42.57
CA ILE A 20 -7.25 -6.63 41.13
C ILE A 20 -6.13 -7.51 40.62
N VAL A 21 -6.42 -8.77 40.36
CA VAL A 21 -5.47 -9.67 39.69
C VAL A 21 -5.34 -9.09 38.31
N MET A 22 -4.26 -8.34 38.10
CA MET A 22 -3.99 -7.67 36.84
C MET A 22 -3.97 -8.76 35.77
N LYS A 23 -4.82 -8.64 34.76
CA LYS A 23 -4.84 -9.58 33.64
C LYS A 23 -3.52 -9.53 32.91
N LYS A 24 -3.06 -10.66 32.43
CA LYS A 24 -1.77 -10.81 31.76
C LYS A 24 -1.95 -11.10 30.29
N ILE A 25 -1.19 -10.43 29.46
CA ILE A 25 -1.15 -10.72 28.03
C ILE A 25 0.28 -11.06 27.59
N VAL A 26 0.40 -12.15 26.84
CA VAL A 26 1.63 -12.50 26.14
C VAL A 26 1.57 -11.91 24.73
N ILE A 27 2.60 -11.18 24.34
CA ILE A 27 2.72 -10.58 23.02
C ILE A 27 3.95 -11.15 22.31
N ILE A 28 3.75 -11.65 21.09
CA ILE A 28 4.80 -12.23 20.27
C ILE A 28 5.27 -11.21 19.23
N GLY A 29 6.54 -10.79 19.36
CA GLY A 29 7.14 -9.74 18.56
C GLY A 29 7.10 -8.36 19.21
N ALA A 30 8.10 -7.53 18.92
CA ALA A 30 8.29 -6.22 19.56
C ALA A 30 8.90 -5.15 18.62
N ASN A 31 8.82 -5.31 17.29
CA ASN A 31 9.29 -4.29 16.36
C ASN A 31 8.28 -3.14 16.26
N ASP A 32 8.57 -2.13 15.46
CA ASP A 32 7.74 -0.92 15.31
C ASP A 32 6.29 -1.21 14.92
N PHE A 33 6.04 -2.27 14.15
CA PHE A 33 4.67 -2.66 13.77
C PHE A 33 3.90 -3.37 14.90
N GLN A 34 4.60 -3.97 15.88
CA GLN A 34 3.98 -4.63 17.02
C GLN A 34 3.91 -3.75 18.29
N LYS A 35 4.77 -2.73 18.39
CA LYS A 35 4.77 -1.75 19.49
C LYS A 35 3.37 -1.18 19.80
N PRO A 36 2.50 -0.84 18.82
CA PRO A 36 1.14 -0.37 19.11
C PRO A 36 0.32 -1.34 19.94
N LEU A 37 0.50 -2.67 19.78
CA LEU A 37 -0.20 -3.68 20.58
C LEU A 37 0.26 -3.67 22.04
N ILE A 38 1.57 -3.52 22.28
CA ILE A 38 2.14 -3.44 23.64
C ILE A 38 1.54 -2.24 24.39
N LEU A 39 1.59 -1.07 23.75
CA LEU A 39 1.06 0.17 24.32
C LEU A 39 -0.45 0.08 24.59
N LYS A 40 -1.21 -0.48 23.64
CA LYS A 40 -2.67 -0.63 23.79
C LYS A 40 -3.02 -1.62 24.90
N ALA A 41 -2.32 -2.74 25.01
CA ALA A 41 -2.56 -3.70 26.07
C ALA A 41 -2.32 -3.07 27.47
N LYS A 42 -1.28 -2.26 27.64
CA LYS A 42 -1.05 -1.50 28.85
C LYS A 42 -2.13 -0.46 29.11
N GLU A 43 -2.56 0.30 28.11
CA GLU A 43 -3.68 1.25 28.20
C GLU A 43 -4.97 0.55 28.71
N MET A 44 -5.20 -0.70 28.25
CA MET A 44 -6.32 -1.53 28.67
C MET A 44 -6.13 -2.20 30.05
N GLY A 45 -5.01 -1.95 30.73
CA GLY A 45 -4.74 -2.43 32.10
C GLY A 45 -4.18 -3.86 32.18
N TYR A 46 -3.60 -4.36 31.09
CA TYR A 46 -2.90 -5.66 31.11
C TYR A 46 -1.44 -5.50 31.56
N GLU A 47 -0.94 -6.49 32.32
CA GLU A 47 0.47 -6.75 32.51
C GLU A 47 1.02 -7.40 31.23
N THR A 48 2.00 -6.77 30.60
CA THR A 48 2.50 -7.19 29.28
C THR A 48 3.78 -8.02 29.39
N HIS A 49 3.74 -9.23 28.81
CA HIS A 49 4.87 -10.15 28.71
C HIS A 49 5.24 -10.32 27.24
N VAL A 50 6.39 -9.77 26.80
CA VAL A 50 6.74 -9.66 25.39
C VAL A 50 7.92 -10.56 25.05
N PHE A 51 7.78 -11.36 23.98
CA PHE A 51 8.81 -12.28 23.50
C PHE A 51 9.30 -11.85 22.13
N ALA A 52 10.60 -11.56 22.01
CA ALA A 52 11.23 -11.21 20.73
C ALA A 52 12.77 -11.30 20.85
N TRP A 53 13.47 -11.28 19.72
CA TRP A 53 14.89 -10.92 19.70
C TRP A 53 15.09 -9.49 20.19
N ARG A 54 16.19 -9.23 20.88
CA ARG A 54 16.51 -7.87 21.37
C ARG A 54 16.80 -6.91 20.22
N GLU A 55 17.48 -7.38 19.20
CA GLU A 55 17.80 -6.58 18.03
C GLU A 55 16.51 -6.23 17.24
N GLY A 56 16.28 -4.95 17.01
CA GLY A 56 15.07 -4.44 16.34
C GLY A 56 13.79 -4.44 17.20
N ALA A 57 13.87 -4.78 18.49
CA ALA A 57 12.73 -4.79 19.41
C ALA A 57 12.48 -3.40 19.99
N THR A 58 11.99 -2.45 19.21
CA THR A 58 11.71 -1.05 19.64
C THR A 58 10.64 -0.97 20.73
N GLY A 59 9.75 -1.96 20.83
CA GLY A 59 8.73 -2.06 21.88
C GLY A 59 9.20 -2.73 23.17
N ALA A 60 10.46 -3.19 23.24
CA ALA A 60 10.95 -3.91 24.42
C ALA A 60 10.97 -3.05 25.70
N GLU A 61 11.22 -1.75 25.56
CA GLU A 61 11.26 -0.80 26.70
C GLU A 61 9.85 -0.41 27.18
N ASP A 62 8.83 -0.62 26.36
CA ASP A 62 7.43 -0.34 26.70
C ASP A 62 6.77 -1.53 27.41
N ALA A 63 7.36 -2.74 27.34
CA ALA A 63 6.86 -3.95 27.98
C ALA A 63 7.09 -3.91 29.51
N ASP A 64 6.15 -4.52 30.30
CA ASP A 64 6.39 -4.72 31.73
C ASP A 64 7.42 -5.82 31.95
N PHE A 65 7.39 -6.87 31.13
CA PHE A 65 8.37 -7.95 31.09
C PHE A 65 8.78 -8.25 29.67
N PHE A 66 10.07 -8.24 29.40
CA PHE A 66 10.64 -8.59 28.09
C PHE A 66 11.49 -9.86 28.21
N TYR A 67 11.23 -10.82 27.32
CA TYR A 67 11.92 -12.10 27.23
C TYR A 67 12.67 -12.19 25.91
N GLU A 68 13.99 -12.32 25.99
CA GLU A 68 14.85 -12.42 24.80
C GLU A 68 14.84 -13.86 24.25
N ILE A 69 13.67 -14.30 23.79
CA ILE A 69 13.42 -15.60 23.19
C ILE A 69 12.88 -15.37 21.78
N SER A 70 13.45 -16.07 20.79
CA SER A 70 12.98 -15.96 19.40
C SER A 70 11.50 -16.31 19.26
N ILE A 71 10.79 -15.54 18.46
CA ILE A 71 9.37 -15.79 18.18
C ILE A 71 9.08 -17.17 17.56
N VAL A 72 10.06 -17.91 17.09
CA VAL A 72 9.92 -19.26 16.53
C VAL A 72 10.22 -20.38 17.53
N GLU A 73 10.80 -20.05 18.70
CA GLU A 73 11.07 -21.01 19.76
C GLU A 73 9.81 -21.31 20.60
N MET A 74 8.79 -21.86 19.92
CA MET A 74 7.43 -21.99 20.44
C MET A 74 7.35 -22.79 21.75
N ASP A 75 8.15 -23.84 21.90
CA ASP A 75 8.15 -24.70 23.10
C ASP A 75 8.79 -23.97 24.30
N GLU A 76 9.85 -23.22 24.10
CA GLU A 76 10.48 -22.41 25.13
C GLU A 76 9.54 -21.32 25.63
N ILE A 77 8.88 -20.61 24.69
CA ILE A 77 7.88 -19.61 25.01
C ILE A 77 6.70 -20.25 25.77
N LEU A 78 6.25 -21.46 25.39
CA LEU A 78 5.17 -22.16 26.06
C LEU A 78 5.50 -22.49 27.52
N GLU A 79 6.74 -22.92 27.80
CA GLU A 79 7.19 -23.18 29.19
C GLU A 79 7.14 -21.92 30.05
N GLU A 80 7.55 -20.76 29.52
CA GLU A 80 7.41 -19.48 30.22
C GLU A 80 5.94 -19.08 30.37
N CYS A 81 5.11 -19.27 29.35
CA CYS A 81 3.67 -19.00 29.42
C CYS A 81 2.96 -19.82 30.53
N ARG A 82 3.40 -21.09 30.75
CA ARG A 82 2.85 -21.91 31.86
C ARG A 82 3.18 -21.33 33.24
N ARG A 83 4.29 -20.60 33.39
CA ARG A 83 4.65 -19.87 34.63
C ARG A 83 3.90 -18.57 34.76
N ILE A 84 3.80 -17.82 33.66
CA ILE A 84 3.11 -16.52 33.58
C ILE A 84 1.60 -16.68 33.79
N LYS A 85 0.99 -17.72 33.20
CA LYS A 85 -0.46 -17.99 33.15
C LYS A 85 -1.22 -16.83 32.53
N PRO A 86 -0.98 -16.51 31.26
CA PRO A 86 -1.61 -15.37 30.60
C PRO A 86 -3.11 -15.59 30.40
N ASP A 87 -3.86 -14.49 30.41
CA ASP A 87 -5.28 -14.45 30.06
C ASP A 87 -5.49 -14.31 28.54
N ALA A 88 -4.46 -13.86 27.81
CA ALA A 88 -4.49 -13.66 26.36
C ALA A 88 -3.10 -13.85 25.74
N VAL A 89 -3.08 -14.25 24.47
CA VAL A 89 -1.87 -14.27 23.62
C VAL A 89 -2.18 -13.57 22.30
N ALA A 90 -1.35 -12.61 21.88
CA ALA A 90 -1.63 -11.81 20.69
C ALA A 90 -0.37 -11.41 19.91
N THR A 91 -0.56 -11.06 18.65
CA THR A 91 0.40 -10.35 17.79
C THR A 91 -0.34 -9.54 16.73
N ILE A 92 0.37 -8.59 16.12
CA ILE A 92 -0.07 -7.86 14.93
C ILE A 92 1.06 -7.81 13.89
N GLY A 93 0.74 -7.63 12.62
CA GLY A 93 1.71 -7.31 11.56
C GLY A 93 2.70 -8.43 11.16
N SER A 94 2.57 -9.65 11.69
CA SER A 94 3.51 -10.74 11.41
C SER A 94 2.84 -12.10 11.31
N ASP A 95 2.94 -12.75 10.15
CA ASP A 95 2.44 -14.11 9.93
C ASP A 95 3.23 -15.13 10.76
N LEU A 96 4.55 -14.94 10.83
CA LEU A 96 5.44 -15.83 11.58
C LEU A 96 5.11 -15.81 13.09
N ALA A 97 4.94 -14.62 13.65
CA ALA A 97 4.53 -14.47 15.06
C ALA A 97 3.13 -15.02 15.30
N ASN A 98 2.21 -14.92 14.33
CA ASN A 98 0.85 -15.46 14.45
C ASN A 98 0.84 -16.99 14.55
N ILE A 99 1.75 -17.70 13.88
CA ILE A 99 1.90 -19.15 14.02
C ILE A 99 2.15 -19.50 15.50
N THR A 100 3.07 -18.79 16.13
CA THR A 100 3.41 -18.99 17.55
C THR A 100 2.24 -18.63 18.47
N VAL A 101 1.56 -17.49 18.22
CA VAL A 101 0.36 -17.09 18.98
C VAL A 101 -0.70 -18.19 18.99
N GLN A 102 -1.02 -18.76 17.83
CA GLN A 102 -2.06 -19.78 17.72
C GLN A 102 -1.62 -21.11 18.35
N TYR A 103 -0.35 -21.48 18.23
CA TYR A 103 0.21 -22.63 18.94
C TYR A 103 0.06 -22.48 20.46
N LEU A 104 0.43 -21.32 21.00
CA LEU A 104 0.31 -21.03 22.43
C LEU A 104 -1.16 -21.01 22.88
N ALA A 105 -2.04 -20.36 22.10
CA ALA A 105 -3.47 -20.30 22.41
C ALA A 105 -4.07 -21.71 22.49
N GLU A 106 -3.76 -22.61 21.55
CA GLU A 106 -4.22 -24.00 21.57
C GLU A 106 -3.72 -24.74 22.81
N LYS A 107 -2.41 -24.66 23.11
CA LYS A 107 -1.79 -25.37 24.23
C LYS A 107 -2.22 -24.86 25.60
N LEU A 108 -2.63 -23.60 25.70
CA LEU A 108 -3.07 -22.95 26.94
C LEU A 108 -4.60 -22.94 27.11
N GLY A 109 -5.34 -23.39 26.08
CA GLY A 109 -6.81 -23.35 26.10
C GLY A 109 -7.39 -21.93 25.99
N LEU A 110 -6.65 -21.02 25.39
CA LEU A 110 -7.06 -19.63 25.16
C LEU A 110 -7.81 -19.47 23.83
N PRO A 111 -8.56 -18.37 23.64
CA PRO A 111 -9.21 -18.08 22.38
C PRO A 111 -8.20 -17.99 21.23
N GLY A 112 -8.50 -18.65 20.11
CA GLY A 112 -7.62 -18.68 18.94
C GLY A 112 -8.23 -19.44 17.77
N ASN A 113 -7.49 -19.53 16.68
CA ASN A 113 -7.85 -20.28 15.49
C ASN A 113 -7.20 -21.66 15.51
N SER A 114 -7.76 -22.60 14.73
CA SER A 114 -7.21 -23.97 14.66
C SER A 114 -5.86 -24.00 13.90
N ALA A 115 -5.08 -25.04 14.14
CA ALA A 115 -3.84 -25.28 13.39
C ALA A 115 -4.08 -25.38 11.88
N ASP A 116 -5.22 -25.94 11.45
CA ASP A 116 -5.62 -25.96 10.04
C ASP A 116 -5.90 -24.55 9.48
N CYS A 117 -6.57 -23.70 10.25
CA CYS A 117 -6.78 -22.30 9.87
C CYS A 117 -5.44 -21.59 9.65
N ILE A 118 -4.50 -21.77 10.57
CA ILE A 118 -3.17 -21.13 10.47
C ILE A 118 -2.41 -21.66 9.26
N ARG A 119 -2.38 -22.95 9.05
CA ARG A 119 -1.74 -23.55 7.87
C ARG A 119 -2.35 -23.00 6.56
N GLN A 120 -3.67 -22.86 6.51
CA GLN A 120 -4.36 -22.36 5.33
C GLN A 120 -4.18 -20.85 5.13
N SER A 121 -4.01 -20.07 6.19
CA SER A 121 -3.79 -18.61 6.09
C SER A 121 -2.32 -18.20 5.97
N THR A 122 -1.36 -19.11 6.13
CA THR A 122 0.08 -18.85 6.00
C THR A 122 0.74 -19.58 4.83
N ASN A 123 0.08 -20.59 4.24
CA ASN A 123 0.56 -21.30 3.06
C ASN A 123 -0.35 -21.05 1.87
N LYS A 124 0.18 -20.40 0.84
CA LYS A 124 -0.57 -19.95 -0.34
C LYS A 124 -1.24 -21.09 -1.12
N TYR A 125 -0.58 -22.24 -1.23
CA TYR A 125 -1.16 -23.39 -1.91
C TYR A 125 -2.29 -24.03 -1.10
N ALA A 126 -2.14 -24.13 0.22
CA ALA A 126 -3.19 -24.61 1.10
C ALA A 126 -4.41 -23.65 1.07
N MET A 127 -4.16 -22.34 1.08
CA MET A 127 -5.17 -21.30 0.95
C MET A 127 -5.98 -21.43 -0.36
N ARG A 128 -5.30 -21.53 -1.49
CA ARG A 128 -5.95 -21.72 -2.80
C ARG A 128 -6.78 -22.98 -2.85
N SER A 129 -6.28 -24.07 -2.24
CA SER A 129 -6.97 -25.34 -2.18
C SER A 129 -8.25 -25.25 -1.33
N ALA A 130 -8.21 -24.52 -0.19
CA ALA A 130 -9.38 -24.25 0.63
C ALA A 130 -10.45 -23.43 -0.11
N PHE A 131 -10.04 -22.34 -0.78
CA PHE A 131 -10.94 -21.51 -1.58
C PHE A 131 -11.59 -22.29 -2.71
N LYS A 132 -10.81 -23.07 -3.46
CA LYS A 132 -11.32 -23.92 -4.53
C LYS A 132 -12.38 -24.92 -4.02
N LYS A 133 -12.10 -25.54 -2.86
CA LYS A 133 -13.03 -26.49 -2.21
C LYS A 133 -14.33 -25.79 -1.78
N ALA A 134 -14.26 -24.55 -1.34
CA ALA A 134 -15.41 -23.75 -0.92
C ALA A 134 -16.16 -23.08 -2.10
N GLY A 135 -15.71 -23.27 -3.36
CA GLY A 135 -16.33 -22.65 -4.54
C GLY A 135 -16.03 -21.15 -4.71
N ILE A 136 -15.05 -20.62 -3.98
CA ILE A 136 -14.60 -19.23 -4.14
C ILE A 136 -13.76 -19.14 -5.41
N PRO A 137 -14.00 -18.14 -6.27
CA PRO A 137 -13.23 -17.95 -7.50
C PRO A 137 -11.73 -17.75 -7.21
N VAL A 138 -10.91 -18.65 -7.71
CA VAL A 138 -9.44 -18.59 -7.65
C VAL A 138 -8.84 -18.56 -9.05
N PRO A 139 -7.66 -17.94 -9.25
CA PRO A 139 -6.93 -18.12 -10.50
C PRO A 139 -6.53 -19.58 -10.70
N TYR A 140 -6.11 -19.93 -11.91
CA TYR A 140 -5.37 -21.18 -12.09
C TYR A 140 -4.16 -21.18 -11.16
N PHE A 141 -3.88 -22.30 -10.53
CA PHE A 141 -2.70 -22.43 -9.66
C PHE A 141 -2.17 -23.86 -9.66
N GLU A 142 -0.88 -23.99 -9.54
CA GLU A 142 -0.16 -25.26 -9.33
C GLU A 142 0.99 -25.06 -8.34
N CYS A 143 1.40 -26.15 -7.70
CA CYS A 143 2.52 -26.15 -6.76
C CYS A 143 3.66 -26.99 -7.34
N VAL A 144 4.88 -26.46 -7.30
CA VAL A 144 6.08 -27.13 -7.78
C VAL A 144 7.15 -27.19 -6.70
N ARG A 145 7.96 -28.25 -6.73
CA ARG A 145 9.13 -28.46 -5.89
C ARG A 145 10.40 -28.20 -6.68
N GLU A 146 11.50 -28.20 -5.99
CA GLU A 146 12.82 -28.14 -6.61
C GLU A 146 13.01 -29.26 -7.65
N GLY A 147 13.40 -28.87 -8.87
CA GLY A 147 13.62 -29.80 -9.99
C GLY A 147 12.36 -30.27 -10.72
N GLU A 148 11.15 -29.89 -10.29
CA GLU A 148 9.92 -30.17 -11.01
C GLU A 148 9.70 -29.17 -12.15
N ILE A 149 9.17 -29.64 -13.26
CA ILE A 149 8.83 -28.83 -14.43
C ILE A 149 7.35 -28.45 -14.34
N ALA A 150 7.04 -27.18 -14.59
CA ALA A 150 5.68 -26.67 -14.69
C ALA A 150 5.36 -26.28 -16.13
N GLU A 151 4.13 -26.54 -16.55
CA GLU A 151 3.62 -26.17 -17.87
C GLU A 151 2.30 -25.38 -17.71
N PRO A 152 2.36 -24.09 -17.33
CA PRO A 152 1.17 -23.26 -17.20
C PRO A 152 0.43 -23.16 -18.53
N LYS A 153 -0.91 -23.18 -18.47
CA LYS A 153 -1.77 -23.13 -19.67
C LYS A 153 -1.72 -21.80 -20.42
N SER A 154 -1.32 -20.73 -19.73
CA SER A 154 -1.30 -19.36 -20.27
C SER A 154 -0.30 -18.50 -19.53
N PHE A 155 0.17 -17.45 -20.17
CA PHE A 155 0.99 -16.39 -19.60
C PHE A 155 0.27 -15.04 -19.75
N PRO A 156 0.56 -14.04 -18.87
CA PRO A 156 1.55 -14.06 -17.82
C PRO A 156 1.11 -14.86 -16.59
N VAL A 157 2.09 -15.40 -15.83
CA VAL A 157 1.89 -16.05 -14.53
C VAL A 157 2.68 -15.33 -13.44
N ILE A 158 2.28 -15.54 -12.18
CA ILE A 158 3.04 -15.17 -10.99
C ILE A 158 3.66 -16.42 -10.39
N VAL A 159 4.96 -16.37 -10.12
CA VAL A 159 5.70 -17.40 -9.39
C VAL A 159 6.11 -16.82 -8.05
N LYS A 160 5.82 -17.52 -6.94
CA LYS A 160 6.16 -17.06 -5.59
C LYS A 160 6.34 -18.23 -4.62
N PRO A 161 7.08 -18.07 -3.51
CA PRO A 161 7.15 -19.07 -2.44
C PRO A 161 5.77 -19.37 -1.86
N THR A 162 5.53 -20.63 -1.44
CA THR A 162 4.25 -21.02 -0.81
C THR A 162 4.06 -20.42 0.57
N ASP A 163 5.13 -20.10 1.29
CA ASP A 163 5.18 -19.87 2.74
C ASP A 163 5.97 -18.60 3.16
N ARG A 164 6.09 -17.62 2.27
CA ARG A 164 6.78 -16.34 2.56
C ARG A 164 5.81 -15.17 2.43
N SER A 165 6.02 -14.13 3.25
CA SER A 165 5.34 -12.84 3.23
C SER A 165 6.28 -11.70 2.85
N GLY A 166 5.77 -10.48 2.64
CA GLY A 166 6.55 -9.28 2.37
C GLY A 166 7.14 -9.23 0.95
N SER A 167 6.39 -9.65 -0.05
CA SER A 167 6.73 -9.57 -1.50
C SER A 167 8.04 -10.25 -1.90
N ARG A 168 8.56 -11.19 -1.10
CA ARG A 168 9.85 -11.87 -1.34
C ARG A 168 9.77 -12.87 -2.47
N ALA A 169 10.70 -12.76 -3.43
CA ALA A 169 10.84 -13.65 -4.59
C ALA A 169 9.51 -13.86 -5.36
N ILE A 170 8.73 -12.79 -5.53
CA ILE A 170 7.56 -12.76 -6.40
C ILE A 170 8.02 -12.33 -7.79
N THR A 171 7.78 -13.17 -8.79
CA THR A 171 8.17 -12.89 -10.17
C THR A 171 6.94 -12.99 -11.09
N LYS A 172 6.69 -11.94 -11.86
CA LYS A 172 5.75 -12.00 -12.99
C LYS A 172 6.49 -12.51 -14.22
N VAL A 173 6.13 -13.70 -14.69
CA VAL A 173 6.72 -14.33 -15.86
C VAL A 173 5.82 -14.11 -17.07
N THR A 174 6.35 -13.49 -18.10
CA THR A 174 5.67 -13.22 -19.37
C THR A 174 6.19 -14.11 -20.51
N ASP A 175 7.49 -14.42 -20.45
CA ASP A 175 8.14 -15.35 -21.40
C ASP A 175 8.30 -16.72 -20.74
N PRO A 176 7.80 -17.81 -21.35
CA PRO A 176 8.02 -19.17 -20.83
C PRO A 176 9.49 -19.53 -20.55
N ALA A 177 10.43 -18.92 -21.27
CA ALA A 177 11.86 -19.16 -21.07
C ALA A 177 12.36 -18.73 -19.69
N ASP A 178 11.72 -17.74 -19.06
CA ASP A 178 12.08 -17.22 -17.74
C ASP A 178 11.50 -18.06 -16.58
N LEU A 179 10.56 -18.96 -16.86
CA LEU A 179 9.84 -19.72 -15.83
C LEU A 179 10.74 -20.56 -14.94
N PRO A 180 11.76 -21.30 -15.46
CA PRO A 180 12.64 -22.11 -14.61
C PRO A 180 13.42 -21.28 -13.59
N ALA A 181 13.95 -20.13 -13.99
CA ALA A 181 14.70 -19.24 -13.10
C ALA A 181 13.80 -18.63 -12.01
N ALA A 182 12.55 -18.27 -12.36
CA ALA A 182 11.58 -17.77 -11.39
C ALA A 182 11.17 -18.84 -10.37
N ILE A 183 11.02 -20.10 -10.79
CA ILE A 183 10.75 -21.25 -9.90
C ILE A 183 11.92 -21.46 -8.95
N GLU A 184 13.14 -21.51 -9.44
CA GLU A 184 14.36 -21.69 -8.64
C GLU A 184 14.48 -20.60 -7.56
N ALA A 185 14.28 -19.33 -7.94
CA ALA A 185 14.32 -18.21 -7.01
C ALA A 185 13.25 -18.34 -5.91
N ALA A 186 12.02 -18.70 -6.27
CA ALA A 186 10.91 -18.84 -5.33
C ALA A 186 11.12 -20.05 -4.38
N VAL A 187 11.54 -21.21 -4.91
CA VAL A 187 11.85 -22.43 -4.12
C VAL A 187 13.02 -22.16 -3.19
N GLY A 188 14.04 -21.43 -3.65
CA GLY A 188 15.21 -21.05 -2.84
C GLY A 188 14.83 -20.28 -1.59
N GLN A 189 13.82 -19.40 -1.68
CA GLN A 189 13.33 -18.58 -0.57
C GLN A 189 12.26 -19.26 0.31
N SER A 190 11.63 -20.34 -0.17
CA SER A 190 10.60 -21.07 0.58
C SER A 190 11.21 -21.92 1.68
N PHE A 191 10.60 -21.92 2.87
CA PHE A 191 10.95 -22.82 3.97
C PHE A 191 10.62 -24.28 3.61
N GLU A 192 9.48 -24.53 2.95
CA GLU A 192 9.06 -25.86 2.50
C GLU A 192 9.73 -26.32 1.20
N LYS A 193 10.59 -25.47 0.58
CA LYS A 193 11.21 -25.72 -0.73
C LYS A 193 10.16 -25.96 -1.83
N LYS A 194 9.13 -25.10 -1.84
CA LYS A 194 8.04 -25.14 -2.81
C LYS A 194 7.72 -23.76 -3.34
N ALA A 195 7.30 -23.69 -4.59
CA ALA A 195 6.75 -22.51 -5.21
C ALA A 195 5.30 -22.76 -5.66
N ILE A 196 4.50 -21.70 -5.66
CA ILE A 196 3.20 -21.69 -6.31
C ILE A 196 3.29 -20.86 -7.59
N ILE A 197 2.72 -21.38 -8.66
CA ILE A 197 2.56 -20.71 -9.94
C ILE A 197 1.10 -20.41 -10.10
N GLU A 198 0.75 -19.15 -10.35
CA GLU A 198 -0.63 -18.70 -10.46
C GLU A 198 -0.84 -17.89 -11.75
N GLU A 199 -2.02 -17.98 -12.34
CA GLU A 199 -2.45 -17.02 -13.36
C GLU A 199 -2.33 -15.59 -12.83
N TYR A 200 -1.78 -14.69 -13.65
CA TYR A 200 -1.69 -13.28 -13.28
C TYR A 200 -3.08 -12.63 -13.23
N ILE A 201 -3.44 -12.11 -12.07
CA ILE A 201 -4.69 -11.38 -11.87
C ILE A 201 -4.43 -9.90 -12.17
N SER A 202 -5.09 -9.36 -13.20
CA SER A 202 -5.07 -7.93 -13.51
C SER A 202 -6.01 -7.14 -12.60
N GLY A 203 -5.81 -5.83 -12.52
CA GLY A 203 -6.68 -4.91 -11.79
C GLY A 203 -5.99 -4.20 -10.63
N ALA A 204 -6.72 -3.26 -10.02
CA ALA A 204 -6.25 -2.53 -8.85
C ALA A 204 -6.24 -3.42 -7.62
N GLU A 205 -5.27 -3.17 -6.74
CA GLU A 205 -5.06 -3.95 -5.52
C GLU A 205 -5.67 -3.28 -4.30
N TYR A 206 -6.30 -4.08 -3.47
CA TYR A 206 -6.98 -3.64 -2.25
C TYR A 206 -6.68 -4.60 -1.11
N SER A 207 -6.79 -4.09 0.12
CA SER A 207 -6.90 -4.95 1.30
C SER A 207 -8.19 -4.66 2.07
N VAL A 208 -8.63 -5.66 2.83
CA VAL A 208 -9.81 -5.58 3.70
C VAL A 208 -9.41 -5.95 5.10
N GLU A 209 -9.60 -5.01 6.00
CA GLU A 209 -9.34 -5.19 7.43
C GLU A 209 -10.62 -5.67 8.11
N THR A 210 -10.54 -6.80 8.77
CA THR A 210 -11.67 -7.42 9.45
C THR A 210 -11.34 -7.77 10.89
N ILE A 211 -12.37 -7.82 11.74
CA ILE A 211 -12.30 -8.44 13.07
C ILE A 211 -13.30 -9.60 13.14
N SER A 212 -12.86 -10.72 13.66
CA SER A 212 -13.65 -11.94 13.78
C SER A 212 -13.81 -12.32 15.26
N TYR A 213 -15.04 -12.68 15.64
CA TYR A 213 -15.34 -13.19 16.97
C TYR A 213 -16.33 -14.34 16.88
N GLN A 214 -15.91 -15.52 17.33
CA GLN A 214 -16.68 -16.77 17.27
C GLN A 214 -17.21 -17.10 15.85
N GLY A 215 -16.38 -16.80 14.81
CA GLY A 215 -16.73 -17.03 13.41
C GLY A 215 -17.69 -16.00 12.82
N ARG A 216 -17.99 -14.92 13.52
CA ARG A 216 -18.70 -13.76 12.95
C ARG A 216 -17.69 -12.71 12.54
N HIS A 217 -17.77 -12.29 11.28
CA HIS A 217 -16.83 -11.35 10.69
C HIS A 217 -17.44 -9.95 10.58
N THR A 218 -16.64 -8.93 10.87
CA THR A 218 -17.01 -7.52 10.69
C THR A 218 -15.91 -6.85 9.85
N CYS A 219 -16.30 -6.22 8.74
CA CYS A 219 -15.40 -5.40 7.95
C CYS A 219 -15.24 -4.04 8.63
N LEU A 220 -14.01 -3.65 8.92
CA LEU A 220 -13.68 -2.35 9.51
C LEU A 220 -13.35 -1.32 8.42
N ALA A 221 -12.58 -1.73 7.40
CA ALA A 221 -12.19 -0.87 6.31
C ALA A 221 -11.78 -1.64 5.06
N VAL A 222 -11.90 -1.00 3.91
CA VAL A 222 -11.28 -1.42 2.65
C VAL A 222 -10.22 -0.40 2.28
N THR A 223 -9.00 -0.85 2.01
CA THR A 223 -7.83 -0.02 1.70
C THR A 223 -7.45 -0.19 0.24
N LYS A 224 -7.17 0.88 -0.47
CA LYS A 224 -6.54 0.84 -1.79
C LYS A 224 -5.04 0.81 -1.62
N LYS A 225 -4.36 -0.15 -2.27
CA LYS A 225 -2.91 -0.30 -2.22
C LYS A 225 -2.28 0.25 -3.50
N PHE A 226 -1.14 0.91 -3.36
CA PHE A 226 -0.34 1.42 -4.47
C PHE A 226 1.03 0.77 -4.42
N THR A 227 1.50 0.27 -5.56
CA THR A 227 2.80 -0.41 -5.67
C THR A 227 3.62 0.16 -6.81
N THR A 228 4.93 -0.13 -6.82
CA THR A 228 5.82 0.21 -7.95
C THR A 228 5.44 -0.50 -9.25
N GLY A 229 4.56 -1.51 -9.18
CA GLY A 229 4.28 -2.39 -10.30
C GLY A 229 5.43 -3.39 -10.56
N SER A 230 5.40 -4.03 -11.77
CA SER A 230 6.44 -4.96 -12.20
C SER A 230 7.81 -4.26 -12.24
N PRO A 231 8.92 -4.93 -11.85
CA PRO A 231 9.00 -6.35 -11.50
C PRO A 231 8.78 -6.68 -10.01
N HIS A 232 8.87 -5.71 -9.10
CA HIS A 232 9.02 -5.99 -7.65
C HIS A 232 7.75 -5.82 -6.83
N TYR A 233 6.76 -5.04 -7.31
CA TYR A 233 5.48 -4.78 -6.63
C TYR A 233 5.63 -4.29 -5.18
N ILE A 234 6.63 -3.42 -4.93
CA ILE A 234 6.87 -2.83 -3.60
C ILE A 234 5.78 -1.79 -3.31
N GLU A 235 5.20 -1.81 -2.13
CA GLU A 235 4.19 -0.85 -1.72
C GLU A 235 4.78 0.56 -1.58
N VAL A 236 4.16 1.53 -2.26
CA VAL A 236 4.53 2.96 -2.23
C VAL A 236 3.56 3.78 -1.38
N GLY A 237 2.39 3.24 -1.08
CA GLY A 237 1.40 3.88 -0.22
C GLY A 237 0.07 3.15 -0.17
N HIS A 238 -0.78 3.57 0.75
CA HIS A 238 -2.13 3.05 0.95
C HIS A 238 -3.10 4.20 1.20
N LEU A 239 -4.35 4.03 0.76
CA LEU A 239 -5.43 5.00 0.93
C LEU A 239 -6.66 4.31 1.53
N GLN A 240 -7.19 4.84 2.61
CA GLN A 240 -8.32 4.27 3.34
C GLN A 240 -9.33 5.36 3.74
N PRO A 241 -10.65 5.14 3.56
CA PRO A 241 -11.21 4.01 2.85
C PRO A 241 -10.89 4.03 1.34
N ALA A 242 -10.96 2.87 0.69
CA ALA A 242 -10.83 2.80 -0.77
C ALA A 242 -12.02 3.49 -1.45
N PRO A 243 -11.82 4.25 -2.55
CA PRO A 243 -12.90 4.91 -3.26
C PRO A 243 -13.72 3.91 -4.11
N LEU A 244 -14.44 3.03 -3.45
CA LEU A 244 -15.32 2.04 -4.07
C LEU A 244 -16.78 2.45 -3.97
N SER A 245 -17.60 2.09 -4.95
CA SER A 245 -19.05 2.21 -4.82
C SER A 245 -19.57 1.30 -3.70
N GLU A 246 -20.68 1.69 -3.10
CA GLU A 246 -21.31 0.92 -2.03
C GLU A 246 -21.65 -0.53 -2.48
N GLU A 247 -22.07 -0.71 -3.73
CA GLU A 247 -22.32 -2.01 -4.32
C GLU A 247 -21.04 -2.86 -4.39
N MET A 248 -19.92 -2.27 -4.85
CA MET A 248 -18.64 -2.97 -4.93
C MET A 248 -18.11 -3.29 -3.55
N ARG A 249 -18.22 -2.38 -2.58
CA ARG A 249 -17.83 -2.61 -1.19
C ARG A 249 -18.55 -3.83 -0.60
N ARG A 250 -19.86 -3.92 -0.77
CA ARG A 250 -20.64 -5.10 -0.32
C ARG A 250 -20.24 -6.40 -1.00
N LYS A 251 -19.93 -6.36 -2.31
CA LYS A 251 -19.41 -7.54 -3.03
C LYS A 251 -18.07 -7.99 -2.46
N VAL A 252 -17.16 -7.05 -2.18
CA VAL A 252 -15.86 -7.31 -1.55
C VAL A 252 -16.05 -7.94 -0.17
N GLU A 253 -16.86 -7.34 0.70
CA GLU A 253 -17.15 -7.86 2.03
C GLU A 253 -17.68 -9.31 1.98
N ASN A 254 -18.65 -9.58 1.12
CA ASN A 254 -19.22 -10.94 0.98
C ASN A 254 -18.18 -11.98 0.54
N VAL A 255 -17.33 -11.64 -0.43
CA VAL A 255 -16.28 -12.56 -0.91
C VAL A 255 -15.24 -12.82 0.19
N VAL A 256 -14.85 -11.77 0.92
CA VAL A 256 -13.89 -11.88 2.02
C VAL A 256 -14.47 -12.70 3.18
N PHE A 257 -15.72 -12.50 3.56
CA PHE A 257 -16.35 -13.28 4.64
C PHE A 257 -16.46 -14.76 4.29
N GLN A 258 -16.87 -15.09 3.06
CA GLN A 258 -16.85 -16.47 2.57
C GLN A 258 -15.45 -17.09 2.60
N ALA A 259 -14.43 -16.30 2.28
CA ALA A 259 -13.05 -16.77 2.31
C ALA A 259 -12.52 -16.97 3.74
N LEU A 260 -12.86 -16.10 4.68
CA LEU A 260 -12.55 -16.27 6.10
C LEU A 260 -13.23 -17.52 6.69
N ASP A 261 -14.50 -17.76 6.33
CA ASP A 261 -15.22 -18.98 6.68
C ASP A 261 -14.53 -20.24 6.11
N ALA A 262 -14.11 -20.18 4.83
CA ALA A 262 -13.42 -21.30 4.17
C ALA A 262 -12.08 -21.65 4.81
N LEU A 263 -11.37 -20.66 5.36
CA LEU A 263 -10.13 -20.85 6.13
C LEU A 263 -10.40 -21.25 7.58
N GLY A 264 -11.65 -21.16 8.06
CA GLY A 264 -12.02 -21.47 9.43
C GLY A 264 -11.60 -20.42 10.45
N VAL A 265 -11.49 -19.15 10.06
CA VAL A 265 -11.16 -18.04 10.96
C VAL A 265 -12.31 -17.83 11.95
N LYS A 266 -12.02 -17.85 13.25
CA LYS A 266 -13.00 -17.67 14.32
C LYS A 266 -12.73 -16.46 15.21
N PHE A 267 -11.45 -16.14 15.43
CA PHE A 267 -11.04 -15.08 16.36
C PHE A 267 -9.95 -14.20 15.77
N GLY A 268 -9.96 -12.93 16.16
CA GLY A 268 -8.90 -11.98 15.91
C GLY A 268 -9.05 -11.22 14.60
N ALA A 269 -8.02 -10.44 14.28
CA ALA A 269 -7.96 -9.64 13.08
C ALA A 269 -7.75 -10.51 11.83
N GLY A 270 -8.24 -10.01 10.69
CA GLY A 270 -7.96 -10.54 9.36
C GLY A 270 -7.52 -9.43 8.42
N HIS A 271 -6.53 -9.72 7.59
CA HIS A 271 -6.03 -8.86 6.51
C HIS A 271 -6.16 -9.63 5.21
N SER A 272 -7.06 -9.20 4.34
CA SER A 272 -7.38 -9.89 3.09
C SER A 272 -6.98 -9.05 1.91
N GLU A 273 -6.03 -9.52 1.10
CA GLU A 273 -5.58 -8.86 -0.12
C GLU A 273 -6.33 -9.40 -1.33
N LEU A 274 -6.77 -8.50 -2.19
CA LEU A 274 -7.55 -8.84 -3.39
C LEU A 274 -7.28 -7.87 -4.54
N ARG A 275 -7.61 -8.31 -5.76
CA ARG A 275 -7.65 -7.43 -6.93
C ARG A 275 -9.05 -7.36 -7.52
N ILE A 276 -9.38 -6.16 -8.00
CA ILE A 276 -10.62 -5.88 -8.72
C ILE A 276 -10.22 -5.44 -10.13
N ASN A 277 -10.64 -6.21 -11.14
CA ASN A 277 -10.37 -5.88 -12.53
C ASN A 277 -11.38 -4.85 -13.08
N GLU A 278 -11.16 -4.40 -14.30
CA GLU A 278 -12.05 -3.41 -14.98
C GLU A 278 -13.49 -3.88 -15.16
N LYS A 279 -13.74 -5.20 -15.14
CA LYS A 279 -15.07 -5.79 -15.23
C LYS A 279 -15.77 -5.87 -13.88
N GLY A 280 -15.07 -5.52 -12.79
CA GLY A 280 -15.55 -5.64 -11.43
C GLY A 280 -15.44 -7.07 -10.87
N ASP A 281 -14.67 -7.96 -11.51
CA ASP A 281 -14.39 -9.28 -10.95
C ASP A 281 -13.41 -9.16 -9.79
N ILE A 282 -13.75 -9.80 -8.67
CA ILE A 282 -12.93 -9.83 -7.47
C ILE A 282 -12.16 -11.15 -7.42
N ARG A 283 -10.86 -11.08 -7.15
CA ARG A 283 -10.00 -12.25 -6.91
C ARG A 283 -9.15 -12.03 -5.67
N ILE A 284 -9.24 -12.95 -4.71
CA ILE A 284 -8.43 -12.92 -3.50
C ILE A 284 -7.01 -13.33 -3.83
N ILE A 285 -6.04 -12.53 -3.37
CA ILE A 285 -4.60 -12.79 -3.50
C ILE A 285 -4.10 -13.57 -2.28
N GLU A 286 -4.39 -13.06 -1.08
CA GLU A 286 -3.91 -13.63 0.18
C GLU A 286 -4.81 -13.20 1.33
N ILE A 287 -4.92 -14.06 2.36
CA ILE A 287 -5.54 -13.72 3.63
C ILE A 287 -4.61 -14.14 4.76
N GLY A 288 -4.19 -13.16 5.56
CA GLY A 288 -3.56 -13.39 6.85
C GLY A 288 -4.61 -13.36 7.97
N SER A 289 -4.63 -14.39 8.82
CA SER A 289 -5.49 -14.42 10.03
C SER A 289 -4.87 -13.59 11.16
N ARG A 290 -4.43 -12.40 10.83
CA ARG A 290 -3.81 -11.40 11.72
C ARG A 290 -4.02 -10.00 11.14
N MET A 291 -3.77 -8.95 11.95
CA MET A 291 -3.80 -7.57 11.49
C MET A 291 -2.73 -7.31 10.43
N GLY A 292 -3.07 -6.51 9.42
CA GLY A 292 -2.15 -6.04 8.38
C GLY A 292 -0.95 -5.27 8.96
N GLY A 293 0.17 -5.33 8.27
CA GLY A 293 1.35 -4.50 8.51
C GLY A 293 1.17 -3.08 7.95
N ASP A 294 2.30 -2.41 7.70
CA ASP A 294 2.34 -1.11 7.02
C ASP A 294 1.43 -0.04 7.65
N CYS A 295 1.22 -0.10 8.97
CA CYS A 295 0.35 0.81 9.73
C CYS A 295 -1.13 0.79 9.27
N ILE A 296 -1.55 -0.14 8.42
CA ILE A 296 -2.92 -0.18 7.90
C ILE A 296 -3.92 -0.37 9.05
N GLY A 297 -3.73 -1.40 9.89
CA GLY A 297 -4.63 -1.68 10.99
C GLY A 297 -4.42 -0.78 12.20
N SER A 298 -3.17 -0.48 12.55
CA SER A 298 -2.81 0.25 13.77
C SER A 298 -3.07 1.76 13.68
N ASP A 299 -2.91 2.34 12.49
CA ASP A 299 -2.97 3.79 12.29
C ASP A 299 -4.08 4.19 11.30
N LEU A 300 -4.15 3.59 10.08
CA LEU A 300 -5.12 4.03 9.08
C LEU A 300 -6.56 3.71 9.48
N VAL A 301 -6.85 2.52 10.05
CA VAL A 301 -8.21 2.17 10.50
C VAL A 301 -8.73 3.15 11.55
N PRO A 302 -8.04 3.43 12.66
CA PRO A 302 -8.54 4.42 13.62
C PRO A 302 -8.64 5.83 13.04
N LEU A 303 -7.70 6.26 12.19
CA LEU A 303 -7.74 7.59 11.58
C LEU A 303 -8.89 7.76 10.57
N SER A 304 -9.28 6.72 9.86
CA SER A 304 -10.35 6.82 8.85
C SER A 304 -11.75 6.50 9.38
N THR A 305 -11.85 5.60 10.38
CA THR A 305 -13.13 5.05 10.83
C THR A 305 -13.46 5.31 12.31
N GLY A 306 -12.50 5.81 13.11
CA GLY A 306 -12.63 5.93 14.56
C GLY A 306 -12.62 4.62 15.34
N GLN A 307 -12.43 3.46 14.66
CA GLN A 307 -12.43 2.14 15.30
C GLN A 307 -11.09 1.85 15.98
N ASP A 308 -11.12 1.39 17.22
CA ASP A 308 -9.93 0.94 17.96
C ASP A 308 -9.57 -0.50 17.60
N PHE A 309 -9.01 -0.70 16.42
CA PHE A 309 -8.75 -2.04 15.90
C PHE A 309 -7.73 -2.82 16.73
N VAL A 310 -6.69 -2.14 17.24
CA VAL A 310 -5.69 -2.79 18.12
C VAL A 310 -6.34 -3.22 19.42
N GLY A 311 -7.21 -2.39 20.03
CA GLY A 311 -8.00 -2.78 21.21
C GLY A 311 -8.91 -3.98 20.95
N MET A 312 -9.55 -4.04 19.77
CA MET A 312 -10.35 -5.21 19.37
C MET A 312 -9.53 -6.50 19.27
N VAL A 313 -8.25 -6.42 18.86
CA VAL A 313 -7.35 -7.58 18.86
C VAL A 313 -7.12 -8.07 20.28
N VAL A 314 -6.86 -7.17 21.23
CA VAL A 314 -6.70 -7.52 22.65
C VAL A 314 -7.99 -8.15 23.19
N ASP A 315 -9.14 -7.54 22.94
CA ASP A 315 -10.45 -8.05 23.39
C ASP A 315 -10.68 -9.47 22.88
N THR A 316 -10.52 -9.71 21.59
CA THR A 316 -10.78 -11.02 20.98
C THR A 316 -9.80 -12.09 21.46
N ALA A 317 -8.52 -11.72 21.69
CA ALA A 317 -7.50 -12.61 22.25
C ALA A 317 -7.82 -13.00 23.70
N ALA A 318 -8.47 -12.11 24.46
CA ALA A 318 -8.95 -12.37 25.82
C ALA A 318 -10.35 -13.03 25.88
N GLY A 319 -10.93 -13.38 24.73
CA GLY A 319 -12.26 -14.01 24.64
C GLY A 319 -13.43 -13.06 24.81
N ASN A 320 -13.20 -11.76 24.78
CA ASN A 320 -14.23 -10.73 24.83
C ASN A 320 -14.72 -10.37 23.42
N PRO A 321 -16.02 -10.01 23.25
CA PRO A 321 -16.49 -9.48 21.97
C PRO A 321 -15.84 -8.12 21.67
N PRO A 322 -15.47 -7.85 20.42
CA PRO A 322 -14.88 -6.56 20.04
C PRO A 322 -15.92 -5.43 20.20
N VAL A 323 -15.47 -4.29 20.71
CA VAL A 323 -16.33 -3.11 20.92
C VAL A 323 -16.29 -2.23 19.68
N LEU A 324 -17.39 -2.21 18.91
CA LEU A 324 -17.55 -1.32 17.77
C LEU A 324 -18.01 0.06 18.23
N LYS A 325 -17.29 1.12 17.83
CA LYS A 325 -17.65 2.52 18.04
C LYS A 325 -18.55 3.03 16.91
N LYS A 326 -19.21 4.18 17.11
CA LYS A 326 -19.86 4.88 16.01
C LYS A 326 -18.80 5.22 14.95
N ALA A 327 -19.07 4.84 13.70
CA ALA A 327 -18.13 5.09 12.63
C ALA A 327 -17.94 6.59 12.39
N GLU A 328 -16.69 7.00 12.28
CA GLU A 328 -16.26 8.30 11.74
C GLU A 328 -16.00 8.14 10.25
N SER A 329 -15.89 9.25 9.52
CA SER A 329 -15.67 9.24 8.08
C SER A 329 -14.61 10.27 7.71
N HIS A 330 -13.36 9.83 7.77
CA HIS A 330 -12.21 10.60 7.30
C HIS A 330 -11.44 9.79 6.26
N ILE A 331 -10.55 10.44 5.55
CA ILE A 331 -9.62 9.80 4.62
C ILE A 331 -8.25 9.75 5.27
N SER A 332 -7.67 8.57 5.36
CA SER A 332 -6.30 8.39 5.84
C SER A 332 -5.41 7.80 4.75
N ALA A 333 -4.16 8.19 4.71
CA ALA A 333 -3.19 7.64 3.77
C ALA A 333 -1.81 7.49 4.42
N ILE A 334 -1.08 6.47 4.00
CA ILE A 334 0.36 6.34 4.25
C ILE A 334 1.10 6.49 2.93
N ARG A 335 2.18 7.26 2.95
CA ARG A 335 3.14 7.35 1.85
C ARG A 335 4.50 6.88 2.34
N PHE A 336 5.08 5.90 1.63
CA PHE A 336 6.44 5.46 1.88
C PHE A 336 7.44 6.35 1.15
N LEU A 337 8.56 6.59 1.78
CA LEU A 337 9.63 7.42 1.23
C LEU A 337 10.47 6.56 0.27
N MET A 338 10.22 6.71 -1.02
CA MET A 338 10.89 5.94 -2.06
C MET A 338 12.05 6.71 -2.71
N ASN A 339 12.01 8.05 -2.66
CA ASN A 339 13.00 8.91 -3.29
C ASN A 339 12.95 10.34 -2.71
N GLU A 340 13.80 11.24 -3.22
CA GLU A 340 13.87 12.63 -2.75
C GLU A 340 12.57 13.43 -2.99
N ASN A 341 11.75 13.08 -3.98
CA ASN A 341 10.47 13.77 -4.18
C ASN A 341 9.50 13.52 -3.03
N ASP A 342 9.52 12.30 -2.46
CA ASP A 342 8.71 11.99 -1.28
C ASP A 342 9.18 12.79 -0.05
N LEU A 343 10.49 13.06 0.07
CA LEU A 343 11.02 13.94 1.12
C LEU A 343 10.57 15.40 0.92
N ARG A 344 10.62 15.91 -0.31
CA ARG A 344 10.14 17.26 -0.64
C ARG A 344 8.65 17.39 -0.36
N LEU A 345 7.87 16.38 -0.71
CA LEU A 345 6.44 16.30 -0.41
C LEU A 345 6.19 16.35 1.11
N LEU A 346 6.90 15.52 1.87
CA LEU A 346 6.80 15.51 3.34
C LEU A 346 7.13 16.90 3.92
N GLU A 347 8.18 17.55 3.44
CA GLU A 347 8.59 18.86 3.94
C GLU A 347 7.55 19.94 3.59
N ASN A 348 7.01 19.91 2.38
CA ASN A 348 5.90 20.79 1.98
C ASN A 348 4.68 20.61 2.90
N ILE A 349 4.29 19.36 3.19
CA ILE A 349 3.17 19.08 4.09
C ILE A 349 3.46 19.55 5.51
N ARG A 350 4.68 19.36 6.03
CA ARG A 350 5.07 19.87 7.34
C ARG A 350 4.93 21.37 7.47
N GLN A 351 5.30 22.11 6.42
CA GLN A 351 5.26 23.57 6.42
C GLN A 351 3.86 24.12 6.20
N ASN A 352 3.12 23.58 5.24
CA ASN A 352 1.87 24.16 4.75
C ASN A 352 0.60 23.48 5.25
N HIS A 353 0.68 22.19 5.66
CA HIS A 353 -0.46 21.37 6.07
C HIS A 353 -0.18 20.52 7.32
N PRO A 354 0.47 21.09 8.39
CA PRO A 354 0.87 20.31 9.56
C PRO A 354 -0.28 19.62 10.28
N GLN A 355 -1.51 20.15 10.20
CA GLN A 355 -2.71 19.57 10.81
C GLN A 355 -3.11 18.22 10.18
N ASN A 356 -2.78 18.00 8.91
CA ASN A 356 -3.08 16.76 8.19
C ASN A 356 -2.03 15.67 8.46
N LEU A 357 -0.81 16.05 8.91
CA LEU A 357 0.29 15.14 9.17
C LEU A 357 0.12 14.48 10.55
N LYS A 358 -0.08 13.16 10.59
CA LYS A 358 -0.36 12.42 11.83
C LYS A 358 0.84 11.66 12.38
N LYS A 359 1.71 11.16 11.48
CA LYS A 359 2.89 10.38 11.89
C LYS A 359 3.99 10.52 10.84
N VAL A 360 5.23 10.52 11.28
CA VAL A 360 6.43 10.46 10.42
C VAL A 360 7.42 9.51 11.07
N VAL A 361 7.94 8.60 10.26
CA VAL A 361 9.01 7.67 10.64
C VAL A 361 10.13 7.78 9.61
N LEU A 362 11.36 7.99 10.08
CA LEU A 362 12.57 8.07 9.28
C LEU A 362 13.59 7.10 9.87
N GLU A 363 13.86 6.00 9.18
CA GLU A 363 14.74 4.92 9.63
C GLU A 363 16.06 4.88 8.87
N GLY A 364 16.16 5.58 7.74
CA GLY A 364 17.32 5.59 6.87
C GLY A 364 17.45 6.85 6.03
N ASP A 365 18.55 6.95 5.29
CA ASP A 365 18.76 8.02 4.35
C ASP A 365 18.08 7.67 3.01
N VAL A 366 17.02 8.41 2.69
CA VAL A 366 16.21 8.23 1.48
C VAL A 366 17.04 8.42 0.20
N LYS A 367 18.12 9.24 0.26
CA LYS A 367 18.96 9.54 -0.90
C LYS A 367 19.86 8.37 -1.32
N THR A 368 20.24 7.55 -0.36
CA THR A 368 21.18 6.43 -0.56
C THR A 368 20.52 5.06 -0.41
N ALA A 369 19.23 5.03 -0.08
CA ALA A 369 18.50 3.78 0.13
C ALA A 369 18.41 2.95 -1.16
N ASN A 370 18.79 1.68 -1.06
CA ASN A 370 18.55 0.69 -2.12
C ASN A 370 17.30 -0.13 -1.76
N ILE A 371 16.16 0.28 -2.33
CA ILE A 371 14.86 -0.32 -2.01
C ILE A 371 14.62 -1.53 -2.90
N THR A 372 14.70 -2.72 -2.31
CA THR A 372 14.53 -4.02 -2.98
C THR A 372 13.26 -4.77 -2.57
N ASP A 373 12.70 -4.42 -1.42
CA ASP A 373 11.48 -4.99 -0.84
C ASP A 373 10.82 -4.00 0.13
N SER A 374 9.68 -4.38 0.70
CA SER A 374 8.93 -3.51 1.62
C SER A 374 9.65 -3.24 2.95
N GLY A 375 10.60 -4.09 3.34
CA GLY A 375 11.38 -3.92 4.58
C GLY A 375 12.59 -3.00 4.42
N SER A 376 13.01 -2.70 3.18
CA SER A 376 14.16 -1.83 2.88
C SER A 376 13.78 -0.36 2.65
N ARG A 377 12.51 0.00 2.81
CA ARG A 377 12.02 1.38 2.71
C ARG A 377 12.56 2.22 3.87
N PRO A 378 13.15 3.42 3.60
CA PRO A 378 13.84 4.21 4.63
C PRO A 378 12.89 5.02 5.54
N GLY A 379 11.57 4.90 5.36
CA GLY A 379 10.60 5.58 6.21
C GLY A 379 9.25 5.81 5.53
N PHE A 380 8.36 6.50 6.23
CA PHE A 380 7.02 6.83 5.76
C PHE A 380 6.42 8.03 6.51
N PHE A 381 5.31 8.54 6.00
CA PHE A 381 4.45 9.47 6.72
C PHE A 381 2.97 9.11 6.53
N ILE A 382 2.15 9.50 7.53
CA ILE A 382 0.71 9.23 7.56
C ILE A 382 -0.05 10.55 7.59
N LEU A 383 -1.08 10.63 6.75
CA LEU A 383 -1.95 11.78 6.60
C LEU A 383 -3.39 11.43 6.97
N GLN A 384 -4.14 12.45 7.38
CA GLN A 384 -5.59 12.42 7.50
C GLN A 384 -6.19 13.66 6.85
N ALA A 385 -7.29 13.49 6.12
CA ALA A 385 -8.03 14.55 5.44
C ALA A 385 -9.53 14.33 5.58
N GLU A 386 -10.31 15.38 5.34
CA GLU A 386 -11.77 15.35 5.42
C GLU A 386 -12.43 14.84 4.12
N SER A 387 -11.71 14.88 2.99
CA SER A 387 -12.20 14.41 1.70
C SER A 387 -11.10 13.83 0.82
N TYR A 388 -11.50 13.07 -0.21
CA TYR A 388 -10.57 12.56 -1.23
C TYR A 388 -9.90 13.69 -2.02
N GLU A 389 -10.63 14.79 -2.30
CA GLU A 389 -10.08 15.94 -3.02
C GLU A 389 -9.02 16.67 -2.20
N GLU A 390 -9.17 16.72 -0.87
CA GLU A 390 -8.14 17.25 0.01
C GLU A 390 -6.93 16.32 0.05
N MET A 391 -7.14 15.02 0.20
CA MET A 391 -6.07 14.03 0.22
C MET A 391 -5.28 14.03 -1.11
N ASP A 392 -5.97 14.12 -2.25
CA ASP A 392 -5.33 14.20 -3.56
C ASP A 392 -4.44 15.45 -3.68
N ARG A 393 -4.90 16.59 -3.18
CA ARG A 393 -4.07 17.82 -3.14
C ARG A 393 -2.84 17.66 -2.26
N LEU A 394 -3.00 17.04 -1.09
CA LEU A 394 -1.88 16.80 -0.16
C LEU A 394 -0.82 15.87 -0.74
N LEU A 395 -1.24 14.83 -1.44
CA LEU A 395 -0.33 13.85 -2.02
C LEU A 395 0.17 14.24 -3.40
N HIS A 396 -0.28 15.38 -3.95
CA HIS A 396 0.00 15.77 -5.34
C HIS A 396 -0.23 14.61 -6.32
N HIS A 397 -1.30 13.83 -6.07
CA HIS A 397 -1.75 12.82 -7.03
C HIS A 397 -2.32 13.56 -8.25
N GLY A 398 -1.41 14.12 -9.04
CA GLY A 398 -1.71 14.53 -10.38
C GLY A 398 -2.17 13.29 -11.18
N PRO A 399 -2.79 13.47 -12.33
CA PRO A 399 -3.29 12.40 -13.19
C PRO A 399 -2.21 11.38 -13.59
N TRP A 400 -0.96 11.56 -13.16
CA TRP A 400 0.24 10.80 -13.50
C TRP A 400 0.59 9.68 -12.51
N GLU A 401 0.12 9.74 -11.25
CA GLU A 401 0.45 8.71 -10.24
C GLU A 401 -0.47 7.49 -10.25
N ASN A 402 -1.45 7.47 -11.15
CA ASN A 402 -2.23 6.27 -11.46
C ASN A 402 -1.92 5.80 -12.89
N PRO A 403 -0.74 5.19 -13.13
CA PRO A 403 -0.22 5.00 -14.47
C PRO A 403 -1.00 4.00 -15.32
N VAL A 404 -1.89 3.21 -14.74
CA VAL A 404 -2.52 2.11 -15.50
C VAL A 404 -3.92 2.47 -15.99
N SER A 405 -4.73 3.24 -15.26
CA SER A 405 -6.14 3.46 -15.66
C SER A 405 -6.39 4.73 -16.48
N VAL A 406 -5.58 5.78 -16.30
CA VAL A 406 -5.80 7.07 -16.99
C VAL A 406 -5.29 7.04 -18.45
N PHE A 407 -4.32 6.18 -18.73
CA PHE A 407 -3.71 6.08 -20.08
C PHE A 407 -4.19 4.90 -20.92
N ASP A 408 -5.03 4.03 -20.36
CA ASP A 408 -5.63 2.93 -21.11
C ASP A 408 -6.84 3.41 -21.90
N THR A 409 -6.57 3.80 -23.14
CA THR A 409 -7.61 4.20 -24.07
C THR A 409 -8.12 2.98 -24.84
N PRO A 410 -9.46 2.82 -24.98
CA PRO A 410 -10.03 1.67 -25.66
C PRO A 410 -9.69 1.66 -27.15
N ILE A 411 -9.55 0.47 -27.70
CA ILE A 411 -9.47 0.25 -29.13
C ILE A 411 -10.89 -0.02 -29.62
N GLN A 412 -11.43 0.92 -30.37
CA GLN A 412 -12.78 0.84 -30.93
C GLN A 412 -12.73 0.35 -32.37
N ARG A 413 -13.50 -0.71 -32.67
CA ARG A 413 -13.75 -1.13 -34.05
C ARG A 413 -14.62 -0.06 -34.71
N LEU A 414 -14.16 0.47 -35.86
CA LEU A 414 -14.95 1.41 -36.64
C LEU A 414 -16.08 0.69 -37.36
N ARG A 415 -17.21 1.37 -37.52
CA ARG A 415 -18.33 0.86 -38.34
C ARG A 415 -17.99 0.85 -39.85
N TYR A 416 -17.03 1.68 -40.25
CA TYR A 416 -16.53 1.70 -41.61
C TYR A 416 -15.62 0.49 -41.82
N THR A 417 -15.93 -0.33 -42.82
CA THR A 417 -15.11 -1.43 -43.29
C THR A 417 -15.11 -1.37 -44.82
N ASP A 418 -13.96 -1.60 -45.45
CA ASP A 418 -13.94 -1.92 -46.86
C ASP A 418 -14.06 -3.46 -47.03
N ASN A 419 -14.25 -3.95 -48.27
CA ASN A 419 -14.46 -5.36 -48.53
C ASN A 419 -13.28 -6.28 -48.15
N LYS A 420 -12.17 -5.74 -47.70
CA LYS A 420 -10.92 -6.45 -47.35
C LYS A 420 -10.41 -6.18 -45.97
N ASN A 421 -10.75 -5.03 -45.34
CA ASN A 421 -10.12 -4.56 -44.13
C ASN A 421 -11.14 -4.19 -43.04
N THR A 422 -10.80 -4.50 -41.79
CA THR A 422 -11.49 -4.00 -40.61
C THR A 422 -10.61 -2.95 -39.95
N PHE A 423 -11.19 -1.79 -39.69
CA PHE A 423 -10.43 -0.66 -39.09
C PHE A 423 -10.72 -0.57 -37.61
N PHE A 424 -9.66 -0.29 -36.84
CA PHE A 424 -9.71 -0.04 -35.41
C PHE A 424 -9.12 1.33 -35.12
N MET A 425 -9.73 2.05 -34.18
CA MET A 425 -9.25 3.34 -33.68
C MET A 425 -8.88 3.21 -32.23
N LYS A 426 -7.64 3.55 -31.87
CA LYS A 426 -7.24 3.77 -30.49
C LYS A 426 -7.71 5.16 -30.07
N ARG A 427 -8.59 5.23 -29.06
CA ARG A 427 -9.32 6.43 -28.65
C ARG A 427 -8.48 7.34 -27.73
N GLU A 428 -7.34 7.83 -28.23
CA GLU A 428 -6.48 8.78 -27.47
C GLU A 428 -7.17 10.12 -27.19
N ASP A 429 -8.26 10.42 -27.86
CA ASP A 429 -9.16 11.55 -27.61
C ASP A 429 -9.92 11.43 -26.27
N LEU A 430 -10.01 10.23 -25.71
CA LEU A 430 -10.63 9.97 -24.40
C LEU A 430 -9.67 10.13 -23.21
N LEU A 431 -8.40 10.46 -23.45
CA LEU A 431 -7.51 10.83 -22.36
C LEU A 431 -8.03 12.10 -21.67
N PRO A 432 -8.28 12.08 -20.36
CA PRO A 432 -8.97 13.16 -19.66
C PRO A 432 -8.13 14.42 -19.49
N PHE A 433 -6.81 14.32 -19.71
CA PHE A 433 -5.85 15.40 -19.45
C PHE A 433 -5.67 16.34 -20.64
N ALA A 434 -5.68 17.65 -20.38
CA ALA A 434 -5.36 18.71 -21.35
C ALA A 434 -6.03 18.50 -22.73
N PHE A 435 -7.31 18.11 -22.76
CA PHE A 435 -8.11 17.80 -23.96
C PHE A 435 -7.63 16.58 -24.76
N GLY A 436 -6.88 15.66 -24.13
CA GLY A 436 -6.52 14.38 -24.72
C GLY A 436 -5.55 14.45 -25.91
N GLY A 437 -5.46 13.33 -26.60
CA GLY A 437 -4.64 13.13 -27.80
C GLY A 437 -3.30 12.45 -27.51
N ASN A 438 -2.71 11.83 -28.54
CA ASN A 438 -1.48 11.03 -28.42
C ASN A 438 -0.27 11.80 -27.83
N LYS A 439 -0.27 13.13 -27.90
CA LYS A 439 0.81 13.96 -27.34
C LYS A 439 0.87 13.93 -25.81
N VAL A 440 -0.19 13.54 -25.15
CA VAL A 440 -0.20 13.31 -23.69
C VAL A 440 0.83 12.24 -23.32
N ARG A 441 0.96 11.16 -24.10
CA ARG A 441 1.94 10.10 -23.85
C ARG A 441 3.39 10.58 -24.02
N PHE A 442 3.62 11.43 -25.01
CA PHE A 442 4.95 12.03 -25.19
C PHE A 442 5.31 12.99 -24.05
N ALA A 443 4.36 13.83 -23.66
CA ALA A 443 4.58 14.80 -22.61
C ALA A 443 4.93 14.11 -21.28
N ARG A 444 4.23 13.01 -20.97
CA ARG A 444 4.58 12.18 -19.82
C ARG A 444 6.03 11.73 -19.84
N LYS A 445 6.49 11.19 -20.99
CA LYS A 445 7.87 10.70 -21.10
C LYS A 445 8.91 11.82 -20.94
N PHE A 446 8.58 13.03 -21.38
CA PHE A 446 9.45 14.19 -21.15
C PHE A 446 9.53 14.58 -19.67
N ILE A 447 8.41 14.52 -18.93
CA ILE A 447 8.42 14.77 -17.48
C ILE A 447 9.22 13.66 -16.75
N GLU A 448 9.02 12.40 -17.10
CA GLU A 448 9.81 11.29 -16.55
C GLU A 448 11.31 11.50 -16.77
N ASN A 449 11.74 11.83 -18.00
CA ASN A 449 13.15 12.10 -18.31
C ASN A 449 13.67 13.32 -17.56
N MET A 450 12.89 14.38 -17.45
CA MET A 450 13.25 15.58 -16.68
C MET A 450 13.54 15.21 -15.21
N GLN A 451 12.72 14.35 -14.63
CA GLN A 451 12.89 13.86 -13.26
C GLN A 451 14.13 12.95 -13.15
N GLU A 452 14.34 12.02 -14.10
CA GLU A 452 15.51 11.15 -14.17
C GLU A 452 16.82 11.95 -14.24
N GLU A 453 16.81 13.11 -14.94
CA GLU A 453 17.95 14.02 -15.05
C GLU A 453 18.07 14.99 -13.86
N ASN A 454 17.20 14.89 -12.85
CA ASN A 454 17.11 15.80 -11.70
C ASN A 454 17.00 17.28 -12.13
N CYS A 455 16.18 17.54 -13.14
CA CYS A 455 15.82 18.88 -13.56
C CYS A 455 14.50 19.33 -12.92
N ASP A 456 14.34 20.63 -12.63
CA ASP A 456 13.21 21.20 -11.89
C ASP A 456 12.50 22.34 -12.63
N SER A 457 12.91 22.60 -13.87
CA SER A 457 12.29 23.57 -14.77
C SER A 457 12.33 23.07 -16.20
N MET A 458 11.46 23.56 -17.05
CA MET A 458 11.30 23.07 -18.43
C MET A 458 11.38 24.19 -19.48
N ILE A 459 12.11 23.93 -20.55
CA ILE A 459 12.12 24.76 -21.75
C ILE A 459 11.53 23.96 -22.91
N ILE A 460 10.43 24.45 -23.46
CA ILE A 460 9.74 23.85 -24.60
C ILE A 460 9.89 24.72 -25.85
N TYR A 461 9.89 24.06 -27.01
CA TYR A 461 9.93 24.75 -28.29
C TYR A 461 8.71 24.38 -29.13
N GLY A 462 8.09 25.39 -29.74
CA GLY A 462 6.98 25.17 -30.65
C GLY A 462 6.31 26.45 -31.13
N ASN A 463 5.15 26.29 -31.76
CA ASN A 463 4.28 27.39 -32.16
C ASN A 463 2.95 27.35 -31.43
N TYR A 464 2.13 28.39 -31.58
CA TYR A 464 0.83 28.51 -30.91
C TYR A 464 -0.23 27.47 -31.31
N HIS A 465 0.02 26.67 -32.36
CA HIS A 465 -0.84 25.57 -32.75
C HIS A 465 -0.42 24.22 -32.11
N SER A 466 0.74 24.19 -31.45
CA SER A 466 1.32 22.95 -30.91
C SER A 466 0.45 22.33 -29.78
N ASN A 467 -0.09 21.15 -30.05
CA ASN A 467 -0.76 20.36 -29.02
C ASN A 467 0.23 19.86 -27.95
N LEU A 468 1.49 19.62 -28.31
CA LEU A 468 2.51 19.20 -27.33
C LEU A 468 2.84 20.34 -26.37
N CYS A 469 3.07 21.57 -26.88
CA CYS A 469 3.32 22.73 -26.03
C CYS A 469 2.14 23.03 -25.08
N ARG A 470 0.90 22.94 -25.57
CA ARG A 470 -0.29 23.07 -24.71
C ARG A 470 -0.28 22.07 -23.58
N ILE A 471 -0.04 20.79 -23.88
CA ILE A 471 -0.07 19.71 -22.87
C ILE A 471 1.08 19.89 -21.88
N LEU A 472 2.30 20.17 -22.35
CA LEU A 472 3.46 20.42 -21.46
C LEU A 472 3.26 21.66 -20.60
N ALA A 473 2.73 22.74 -21.14
CA ALA A 473 2.39 23.94 -20.38
C ALA A 473 1.37 23.64 -19.25
N THR A 474 0.34 22.85 -19.55
CA THR A 474 -0.65 22.43 -18.54
C THR A 474 -0.02 21.55 -17.47
N LEU A 475 0.84 20.60 -17.86
CA LEU A 475 1.57 19.74 -16.92
C LEU A 475 2.50 20.53 -16.00
N CYS A 476 3.31 21.41 -16.58
CA CYS A 476 4.21 22.24 -15.81
C CYS A 476 3.45 23.13 -14.81
N HIS A 477 2.29 23.66 -15.23
CA HIS A 477 1.43 24.44 -14.34
C HIS A 477 0.90 23.60 -13.16
N GLU A 478 0.37 22.40 -13.44
CA GLU A 478 -0.17 21.52 -12.39
C GLU A 478 0.90 20.96 -11.46
N LEU A 479 2.12 20.77 -11.97
CA LEU A 479 3.26 20.27 -11.19
C LEU A 479 4.11 21.42 -10.58
N GLU A 480 3.65 22.69 -10.73
CA GLU A 480 4.35 23.89 -10.25
C GLU A 480 5.80 24.01 -10.78
N ILE A 481 6.04 23.46 -11.99
CA ILE A 481 7.34 23.50 -12.67
C ILE A 481 7.45 24.79 -13.49
N PRO A 482 8.46 25.65 -13.26
CA PRO A 482 8.72 26.80 -14.12
C PRO A 482 8.88 26.38 -15.57
N CYS A 483 8.07 26.95 -16.46
CA CYS A 483 8.05 26.60 -17.88
C CYS A 483 8.29 27.80 -18.76
N TYR A 484 9.28 27.67 -19.65
CA TYR A 484 9.62 28.65 -20.67
C TYR A 484 9.29 28.09 -22.05
N MET A 485 8.66 28.87 -22.90
CA MET A 485 8.34 28.49 -24.28
C MET A 485 9.07 29.34 -25.28
N ILE A 486 10.00 28.75 -26.02
CA ILE A 486 10.61 29.35 -27.19
C ILE A 486 9.61 29.26 -28.34
N HIS A 487 9.24 30.40 -28.87
CA HIS A 487 8.16 30.51 -29.84
C HIS A 487 8.65 31.10 -31.16
N ASN A 488 8.57 30.29 -32.22
CA ASN A 488 8.94 30.76 -33.56
C ASN A 488 7.86 31.67 -34.16
N THR A 489 8.25 32.91 -34.48
CA THR A 489 7.35 33.93 -35.03
C THR A 489 7.27 33.92 -36.56
N GLU A 490 8.16 33.24 -37.26
CA GLU A 490 8.23 33.26 -38.74
C GLU A 490 7.20 32.30 -39.39
N ASP A 491 6.73 31.31 -38.68
CA ASP A 491 5.78 30.31 -39.21
C ASP A 491 4.32 30.79 -39.17
N ILE A 492 4.06 31.98 -38.66
CA ILE A 492 2.68 32.47 -38.45
C ILE A 492 2.37 33.53 -39.52
N LYS A 493 1.83 33.06 -40.65
CA LYS A 493 1.17 33.95 -41.63
C LYS A 493 -0.12 34.56 -41.10
N ASP A 494 -0.60 34.06 -39.95
CA ASP A 494 -1.89 34.42 -39.37
C ASP A 494 -1.71 34.63 -37.86
N ASN A 495 -1.66 35.90 -37.45
CA ASN A 495 -1.49 36.32 -36.04
C ASN A 495 -2.76 36.06 -35.18
N ARG A 496 -3.64 35.16 -35.64
CA ARG A 496 -4.88 34.86 -34.89
C ARG A 496 -4.58 34.02 -33.65
N GLU A 497 -5.15 34.47 -32.55
CA GLU A 497 -5.11 33.74 -31.32
C GLU A 497 -5.82 32.36 -31.46
N THR A 498 -5.14 31.30 -31.08
CA THR A 498 -5.66 29.93 -31.12
C THR A 498 -6.17 29.50 -29.75
N CYS A 499 -6.95 28.42 -29.70
CA CYS A 499 -7.34 27.81 -28.43
C CYS A 499 -6.09 27.37 -27.63
N ASN A 500 -5.09 26.79 -28.31
CA ASN A 500 -3.85 26.35 -27.67
C ASN A 500 -3.07 27.52 -27.07
N SER A 501 -2.91 28.65 -27.82
CA SER A 501 -2.19 29.82 -27.31
C SER A 501 -2.86 30.43 -26.08
N ARG A 502 -4.19 30.47 -26.04
CA ARG A 502 -4.93 30.95 -24.87
C ARG A 502 -4.70 30.09 -23.64
N ILE A 503 -4.67 28.76 -23.83
CA ILE A 503 -4.40 27.83 -22.74
C ILE A 503 -2.98 28.00 -22.25
N ILE A 504 -1.97 27.98 -23.15
CA ILE A 504 -0.56 28.13 -22.80
C ILE A 504 -0.33 29.38 -21.96
N ARG A 505 -0.89 30.54 -22.37
CA ARG A 505 -0.77 31.79 -21.61
C ARG A 505 -1.44 31.74 -20.23
N LYS A 506 -2.58 31.08 -20.13
CA LYS A 506 -3.26 30.91 -18.84
C LYS A 506 -2.51 30.01 -17.87
N MET A 507 -1.64 29.14 -18.36
CA MET A 507 -0.79 28.26 -17.55
C MET A 507 0.47 28.96 -17.00
N GLY A 508 0.62 30.26 -17.21
CA GLY A 508 1.74 31.03 -16.64
C GLY A 508 3.11 30.77 -17.28
N VAL A 509 3.12 30.26 -18.51
CA VAL A 509 4.36 29.99 -19.24
C VAL A 509 5.04 31.30 -19.66
N VAL A 510 6.35 31.39 -19.47
CA VAL A 510 7.16 32.53 -19.96
C VAL A 510 7.45 32.35 -21.45
N GLU A 511 6.89 33.23 -22.29
CA GLU A 511 7.05 33.15 -23.75
C GLU A 511 8.29 33.94 -24.21
N ILE A 512 9.17 33.31 -25.02
CA ILE A 512 10.31 33.95 -25.64
C ILE A 512 10.12 33.88 -27.16
N PRO A 513 9.64 34.94 -27.80
CA PRO A 513 9.48 34.98 -29.25
C PRO A 513 10.82 35.13 -29.96
N CYS A 514 11.06 34.36 -31.02
CA CYS A 514 12.27 34.44 -31.82
C CYS A 514 12.04 34.06 -33.28
N GLY A 515 12.95 34.47 -34.19
CA GLY A 515 13.01 33.93 -35.54
C GLY A 515 13.74 32.58 -35.57
N LYS A 516 13.61 31.79 -36.66
CA LYS A 516 14.24 30.47 -36.79
C LYS A 516 15.76 30.49 -36.55
N SER A 517 16.45 31.52 -36.99
CA SER A 517 17.89 31.69 -36.78
C SER A 517 18.26 32.03 -35.34
N GLY A 518 17.31 32.52 -34.54
CA GLY A 518 17.53 32.93 -33.14
C GLY A 518 17.19 31.87 -32.09
N ILE A 519 16.75 30.69 -32.48
CA ILE A 519 16.27 29.64 -31.53
C ILE A 519 17.36 29.24 -30.54
N ALA A 520 18.59 28.98 -31.00
CA ALA A 520 19.70 28.58 -30.14
C ALA A 520 20.01 29.66 -29.08
N THR A 521 20.09 30.90 -29.48
CA THR A 521 20.32 32.04 -28.57
C THR A 521 19.18 32.22 -27.57
N ALA A 522 17.93 32.02 -28.00
CA ALA A 522 16.78 32.12 -27.13
C ALA A 522 16.77 30.99 -26.08
N VAL A 523 17.17 29.76 -26.46
CA VAL A 523 17.34 28.63 -25.54
C VAL A 523 18.45 28.93 -24.53
N GLU A 524 19.62 29.36 -24.98
CA GLU A 524 20.74 29.72 -24.10
C GLU A 524 20.37 30.83 -23.11
N GLN A 525 19.63 31.83 -23.55
CA GLN A 525 19.12 32.90 -22.70
C GLN A 525 18.14 32.35 -21.64
N ALA A 526 17.18 31.51 -22.05
CA ALA A 526 16.22 30.89 -21.14
C ALA A 526 16.92 30.00 -20.10
N MET A 527 17.92 29.22 -20.52
CA MET A 527 18.72 28.39 -19.62
C MET A 527 19.46 29.25 -18.60
N LYS A 528 20.10 30.31 -19.05
CA LYS A 528 20.84 31.25 -18.18
C LYS A 528 19.90 31.88 -17.15
N GLU A 529 18.74 32.40 -17.56
CA GLU A 529 17.76 32.99 -16.66
C GLU A 529 17.27 32.01 -15.60
N LEU A 530 17.02 30.75 -15.97
CA LEU A 530 16.60 29.72 -15.05
C LEU A 530 17.71 29.35 -14.06
N TYR A 531 18.97 29.21 -14.52
CA TYR A 531 20.11 28.97 -13.63
C TYR A 531 20.35 30.13 -12.65
N GLU A 532 20.20 31.37 -13.09
CA GLU A 532 20.32 32.56 -12.22
C GLU A 532 19.23 32.60 -11.15
N LYS A 533 18.08 32.00 -11.42
CA LYS A 533 16.97 31.82 -10.44
C LYS A 533 17.14 30.58 -9.57
N GLY A 534 18.20 29.80 -9.73
CA GLY A 534 18.49 28.62 -8.96
C GLY A 534 17.84 27.31 -9.48
N TYR A 535 17.25 27.34 -10.67
CA TYR A 535 16.64 26.17 -11.30
C TYR A 535 17.62 25.44 -12.22
N LYS A 536 17.37 24.13 -12.40
CA LYS A 536 18.09 23.27 -13.36
C LYS A 536 17.17 22.94 -14.54
N PRO A 537 17.32 23.62 -15.69
CA PRO A 537 16.39 23.48 -16.80
C PRO A 537 16.57 22.18 -17.58
N TYR A 538 15.45 21.54 -17.91
CA TYR A 538 15.32 20.49 -18.89
C TYR A 538 14.87 21.08 -20.23
N TYR A 539 15.63 20.84 -21.31
CA TYR A 539 15.27 21.30 -22.62
C TYR A 539 14.83 20.17 -23.54
N ILE A 540 13.62 20.30 -24.09
CA ILE A 540 13.13 19.37 -25.10
C ILE A 540 13.67 19.77 -26.45
N TYR A 541 14.70 19.07 -26.91
CA TYR A 541 15.20 19.25 -28.28
C TYR A 541 14.11 18.91 -29.29
N GLY A 542 13.67 19.89 -30.06
CA GLY A 542 12.67 19.68 -31.11
C GLY A 542 13.13 18.59 -32.07
N ASN A 543 12.36 17.52 -32.17
CA ASN A 543 12.65 16.39 -33.03
C ASN A 543 12.68 16.81 -34.50
N SER A 544 13.88 16.93 -34.99
CA SER A 544 14.20 16.72 -36.40
C SER A 544 14.87 15.33 -36.53
N ARG A 545 14.12 14.23 -36.20
CA ARG A 545 14.39 12.89 -36.76
C ARG A 545 13.20 11.97 -36.53
#